data_c1a59b2eac548cb3dbd055d20bcd999f
#
_entry.id   c1a59b2eac548cb3dbd055d20bcd999f
#
_cell.length_a   1.000
_cell.length_b   1.000
_cell.length_c   1.000
_cell.angle_alpha   90.00
_cell.angle_beta   90.00
_cell.angle_gamma   90.00
#
_symmetry.space_group_name_H-M   'P 1'
#
loop_
_entity.id
_entity.type
_entity.pdbx_description
1 polymer ?
#
loop_
_entity_poly.entity_id
_entity_poly.type
_entity_poly.pdbx_seq_one_letter_code
_entity_poly.pdbx_strand_id
1 'polypeptide(L)'
;MSIKLKHQISNEIVSTFQNDGVVILRNIFEPWVEGVRQAIEQNKAKPSWRERTYRPQTDSEAEFFQDYCVWSHFSGYRALVMGSPMAHIAAQLMSSKTSRIFHDHVLVKEPGSMVVTPWHHDQPYYIVDGKQSVSFWVPLDPITRERSIEYVATSHLWEKSFTPKRFDGTDLYPNDKGETVPDIDKNRKELDVRGWEVQPGDAVAFNFRTLHGAPANGSTMRRRVTSIRWVGDDAMFVKRPAKTSPYFPDLEYEDGAPFSGEEFPILYPPQKHF
;
A
#
# COMPACT_ATOMS: atom_id res chain seq x y z
N MET A 1 23.67 -15.61 12.54
CA MET A 1 24.05 -14.18 12.51
C MET A 1 22.81 -13.37 12.88
N SER A 2 22.73 -12.83 14.11
CA SER A 2 21.56 -12.06 14.57
C SER A 2 21.58 -10.70 13.86
N ILE A 3 20.77 -10.53 12.85
CA ILE A 3 20.53 -9.22 12.25
C ILE A 3 19.82 -8.38 13.32
N LYS A 4 20.49 -7.36 13.82
CA LYS A 4 19.88 -6.37 14.71
C LYS A 4 18.83 -5.61 13.94
N LEU A 5 17.58 -6.10 13.94
CA LEU A 5 16.39 -5.47 13.36
C LEU A 5 15.95 -4.17 14.11
N LYS A 6 16.89 -3.45 14.71
CA LYS A 6 16.60 -2.19 15.38
C LYS A 6 16.98 -1.02 14.48
N HIS A 7 16.20 -0.82 13.43
CA HIS A 7 16.19 0.47 12.76
C HIS A 7 15.19 1.36 13.49
N GLN A 8 15.68 2.30 14.26
CA GLN A 8 14.84 3.26 14.98
C GLN A 8 14.70 4.51 14.12
N ILE A 9 13.47 4.81 13.75
CA ILE A 9 13.13 6.10 13.13
C ILE A 9 13.04 7.20 14.21
N SER A 10 13.23 8.46 13.81
CA SER A 10 13.14 9.57 14.76
C SER A 10 11.70 9.78 15.26
N ASN A 11 11.57 10.34 16.46
CA ASN A 11 10.25 10.73 16.98
C ASN A 11 9.55 11.76 16.08
N GLU A 12 10.30 12.59 15.37
CA GLU A 12 9.77 13.55 14.40
C GLU A 12 9.07 12.82 13.23
N ILE A 13 9.66 11.75 12.69
CA ILE A 13 9.04 10.93 11.64
C ILE A 13 7.75 10.30 12.15
N VAL A 14 7.76 9.75 13.38
CA VAL A 14 6.55 9.18 13.99
C VAL A 14 5.48 10.25 14.16
N SER A 15 5.84 11.41 14.72
CA SER A 15 4.89 12.52 14.92
C SER A 15 4.32 13.03 13.59
N THR A 16 5.16 13.16 12.55
CA THR A 16 4.71 13.55 11.21
C THR A 16 3.69 12.54 10.67
N PHE A 17 3.96 11.24 10.77
CA PHE A 17 3.02 10.21 10.33
C PHE A 17 1.69 10.28 11.11
N GLN A 18 1.74 10.43 12.43
CA GLN A 18 0.55 10.49 13.26
C GLN A 18 -0.30 11.74 13.00
N ASN A 19 0.32 12.87 12.73
CA ASN A 19 -0.36 14.14 12.50
C ASN A 19 -0.87 14.27 11.05
N ASP A 20 -0.05 13.90 10.08
CA ASP A 20 -0.30 14.15 8.67
C ASP A 20 -0.87 12.94 7.92
N GLY A 21 -0.74 11.74 8.50
CA GLY A 21 -1.16 10.47 7.87
C GLY A 21 -0.22 9.98 6.78
N VAL A 22 0.87 10.68 6.52
CA VAL A 22 1.85 10.33 5.48
C VAL A 22 3.24 10.89 5.82
N VAL A 23 4.29 10.10 5.52
CA VAL A 23 5.69 10.52 5.68
C VAL A 23 6.58 9.83 4.66
N ILE A 24 7.62 10.54 4.20
CA ILE A 24 8.66 9.97 3.36
C ILE A 24 9.79 9.38 4.22
N LEU A 25 10.23 8.18 3.87
CA LEU A 25 11.37 7.48 4.46
C LEU A 25 12.45 7.34 3.39
N ARG A 26 13.61 7.94 3.61
CA ARG A 26 14.68 7.97 2.61
C ARG A 26 15.64 6.80 2.77
N ASN A 27 15.92 6.13 1.68
CA ASN A 27 16.97 5.10 1.56
C ASN A 27 16.93 3.96 2.59
N ILE A 28 15.72 3.63 3.09
CA ILE A 28 15.55 2.61 4.14
C ILE A 28 15.62 1.19 3.58
N PHE A 29 15.19 1.00 2.32
CA PHE A 29 15.02 -0.31 1.72
C PHE A 29 15.95 -0.58 0.52
N GLU A 30 16.98 0.22 0.33
CA GLU A 30 17.94 0.08 -0.79
C GLU A 30 18.51 -1.34 -0.93
N PRO A 31 18.96 -2.05 0.13
CA PRO A 31 19.54 -3.39 0.01
C PRO A 31 18.59 -4.45 -0.58
N TRP A 32 17.28 -4.21 -0.58
CA TRP A 32 16.27 -5.15 -1.09
C TRP A 32 15.80 -4.83 -2.51
N VAL A 33 16.13 -3.66 -3.04
CA VAL A 33 15.62 -3.16 -4.33
C VAL A 33 15.82 -4.17 -5.45
N GLU A 34 17.04 -4.67 -5.63
CA GLU A 34 17.34 -5.57 -6.75
C GLU A 34 16.64 -6.93 -6.60
N GLY A 35 16.58 -7.48 -5.39
CA GLY A 35 15.84 -8.71 -5.13
C GLY A 35 14.34 -8.57 -5.42
N VAL A 36 13.76 -7.41 -5.08
CA VAL A 36 12.34 -7.12 -5.38
C VAL A 36 12.11 -6.92 -6.88
N ARG A 37 13.02 -6.27 -7.60
CA ARG A 37 12.94 -6.15 -9.07
C ARG A 37 12.89 -7.52 -9.74
N GLN A 38 13.76 -8.43 -9.33
CA GLN A 38 13.77 -9.82 -9.83
C GLN A 38 12.47 -10.56 -9.48
N ALA A 39 11.96 -10.37 -8.27
CA ALA A 39 10.69 -10.96 -7.86
C ALA A 39 9.50 -10.43 -8.70
N ILE A 40 9.51 -9.16 -9.10
CA ILE A 40 8.49 -8.59 -10.00
C ILE A 40 8.52 -9.29 -11.36
N GLU A 41 9.68 -9.51 -11.96
CA GLU A 41 9.78 -10.20 -13.26
C GLU A 41 9.31 -11.66 -13.14
N GLN A 42 9.67 -12.36 -12.06
CA GLN A 42 9.18 -13.71 -11.78
C GLN A 42 7.65 -13.73 -11.59
N ASN A 43 7.11 -12.77 -10.87
CA ASN A 43 5.67 -12.64 -10.63
C ASN A 43 4.92 -12.32 -11.94
N LYS A 44 5.43 -11.44 -12.79
CA LYS A 44 4.85 -11.20 -14.13
C LYS A 44 4.84 -12.44 -15.00
N ALA A 45 5.88 -13.27 -14.91
CA ALA A 45 5.95 -14.55 -15.66
C ALA A 45 5.02 -15.63 -15.09
N LYS A 46 4.70 -15.57 -13.79
CA LYS A 46 3.82 -16.50 -13.10
C LYS A 46 2.91 -15.75 -12.12
N PRO A 47 1.90 -15.04 -12.62
CA PRO A 47 1.00 -14.27 -11.78
C PRO A 47 0.12 -15.16 -10.90
N SER A 48 -0.34 -14.60 -9.79
CA SER A 48 -1.29 -15.29 -8.91
C SER A 48 -2.71 -15.24 -9.50
N TRP A 49 -3.62 -15.98 -8.89
CA TRP A 49 -5.05 -15.91 -9.24
C TRP A 49 -5.69 -14.54 -8.87
N ARG A 50 -4.99 -13.72 -8.10
CA ARG A 50 -5.41 -12.36 -7.72
C ARG A 50 -4.92 -11.29 -8.69
N GLU A 51 -4.24 -11.67 -9.76
CA GLU A 51 -3.77 -10.73 -10.79
C GLU A 51 -4.92 -9.89 -11.37
N ARG A 52 -4.65 -8.61 -11.59
CA ARG A 52 -5.61 -7.59 -12.09
C ARG A 52 -4.92 -6.66 -13.10
N THR A 53 -4.33 -7.23 -14.12
CA THR A 53 -3.65 -6.44 -15.15
C THR A 53 -4.65 -5.72 -16.06
N TYR A 54 -4.49 -4.41 -16.14
CA TYR A 54 -5.16 -3.62 -17.17
C TYR A 54 -4.35 -3.72 -18.46
N ARG A 55 -4.90 -4.47 -19.43
CA ARG A 55 -4.29 -4.63 -20.76
C ARG A 55 -4.83 -3.58 -21.69
N PRO A 56 -3.97 -3.02 -22.55
CA PRO A 56 -4.38 -2.02 -23.51
C PRO A 56 -5.45 -2.58 -24.46
N GLN A 57 -6.38 -1.72 -24.85
CA GLN A 57 -7.34 -2.03 -25.91
C GLN A 57 -6.84 -1.61 -27.30
N THR A 58 -5.73 -0.85 -27.33
CA THR A 58 -5.09 -0.34 -28.55
C THR A 58 -3.58 -0.53 -28.47
N ASP A 59 -2.90 -0.60 -29.60
CA ASP A 59 -1.43 -0.73 -29.68
C ASP A 59 -0.66 0.48 -29.12
N SER A 60 -1.36 1.60 -28.88
CA SER A 60 -0.76 2.83 -28.35
C SER A 60 -0.75 2.91 -26.81
N GLU A 61 -1.43 2.01 -26.14
CA GLU A 61 -1.50 1.98 -24.67
C GLU A 61 -0.61 0.86 -24.13
N ALA A 62 -0.01 1.10 -22.96
CA ALA A 62 0.82 0.11 -22.29
C ALA A 62 0.10 -0.48 -21.09
N GLU A 63 0.46 -1.72 -20.75
CA GLU A 63 -0.16 -2.44 -19.65
C GLU A 63 0.11 -1.80 -18.28
N PHE A 64 -0.81 -2.02 -17.37
CA PHE A 64 -0.63 -1.81 -15.95
C PHE A 64 -0.83 -3.14 -15.23
N PHE A 65 0.29 -3.82 -14.92
CA PHE A 65 0.29 -5.09 -14.22
C PHE A 65 0.07 -4.85 -12.72
N GLN A 66 -0.80 -5.67 -12.13
CA GLN A 66 -1.06 -5.69 -10.70
C GLN A 66 -1.21 -7.13 -10.21
N ASP A 67 -0.66 -7.42 -9.02
CA ASP A 67 -0.89 -8.68 -8.33
C ASP A 67 -0.90 -8.43 -6.81
N TYR A 68 -1.57 -9.31 -6.07
CA TYR A 68 -1.83 -9.15 -4.65
C TYR A 68 -1.47 -10.41 -3.86
N CYS A 69 -1.06 -10.23 -2.61
CA CYS A 69 -0.82 -11.32 -1.65
C CYS A 69 0.24 -12.31 -2.14
N VAL A 70 1.30 -11.81 -2.77
CA VAL A 70 2.37 -12.62 -3.36
C VAL A 70 3.69 -12.55 -2.59
N TRP A 71 3.75 -11.80 -1.48
CA TRP A 71 4.97 -11.57 -0.72
C TRP A 71 5.69 -12.85 -0.26
N SER A 72 4.94 -13.90 0.07
CA SER A 72 5.48 -15.18 0.53
C SER A 72 5.89 -16.12 -0.62
N HIS A 73 5.45 -15.86 -1.84
CA HIS A 73 5.63 -16.75 -2.99
C HIS A 73 6.99 -16.54 -3.70
N PHE A 74 7.55 -15.33 -3.61
CA PHE A 74 8.80 -14.98 -4.29
C PHE A 74 9.85 -14.54 -3.27
N SER A 75 11.07 -15.06 -3.41
CA SER A 75 12.15 -14.85 -2.44
C SER A 75 12.51 -13.37 -2.22
N GLY A 76 12.47 -12.55 -3.28
CA GLY A 76 12.78 -11.12 -3.18
C GLY A 76 11.75 -10.34 -2.36
N TYR A 77 10.45 -10.60 -2.56
CA TYR A 77 9.40 -10.00 -1.72
C TYR A 77 9.49 -10.49 -0.27
N ARG A 78 9.68 -11.80 -0.10
CA ARG A 78 9.83 -12.40 1.24
C ARG A 78 11.03 -11.80 1.97
N ALA A 79 12.16 -11.60 1.29
CA ALA A 79 13.35 -10.98 1.87
C ALA A 79 13.08 -9.53 2.32
N LEU A 80 12.34 -8.74 1.53
CA LEU A 80 11.93 -7.40 1.94
C LEU A 80 11.03 -7.44 3.18
N VAL A 81 9.98 -8.26 3.18
CA VAL A 81 8.99 -8.32 4.28
C VAL A 81 9.61 -8.85 5.57
N MET A 82 10.38 -9.94 5.49
CA MET A 82 10.90 -10.65 6.67
C MET A 82 12.29 -10.17 7.11
N GLY A 83 13.11 -9.70 6.17
CA GLY A 83 14.51 -9.38 6.41
C GLY A 83 14.81 -7.90 6.57
N SER A 84 13.88 -7.02 6.18
CA SER A 84 14.06 -5.56 6.35
C SER A 84 13.53 -5.08 7.71
N PRO A 85 13.83 -3.84 8.11
CA PRO A 85 13.27 -3.24 9.32
C PRO A 85 11.79 -2.85 9.21
N MET A 86 11.10 -3.18 8.11
CA MET A 86 9.75 -2.68 7.78
C MET A 86 8.72 -2.97 8.88
N ALA A 87 8.69 -4.20 9.42
CA ALA A 87 7.77 -4.55 10.49
C ALA A 87 7.98 -3.72 11.75
N HIS A 88 9.24 -3.47 12.13
CA HIS A 88 9.57 -2.63 13.29
C HIS A 88 9.18 -1.17 13.05
N ILE A 89 9.51 -0.63 11.87
CA ILE A 89 9.13 0.74 11.48
C ILE A 89 7.60 0.88 11.46
N ALA A 90 6.89 -0.11 10.95
CA ALA A 90 5.42 -0.14 10.97
C ALA A 90 4.86 0.00 12.39
N ALA A 91 5.36 -0.79 13.33
CA ALA A 91 4.95 -0.71 14.74
C ALA A 91 5.23 0.68 15.35
N GLN A 92 6.39 1.29 15.04
CA GLN A 92 6.73 2.64 15.52
C GLN A 92 5.79 3.70 14.93
N LEU A 93 5.57 3.70 13.60
CA LEU A 93 4.68 4.64 12.93
C LEU A 93 3.26 4.55 13.46
N MET A 94 2.75 3.34 13.67
CA MET A 94 1.41 3.09 14.21
C MET A 94 1.29 3.33 15.70
N SER A 95 2.39 3.55 16.43
CA SER A 95 2.44 3.55 17.90
C SER A 95 1.82 2.29 18.49
N SER A 96 2.08 1.15 17.86
CA SER A 96 1.56 -0.17 18.22
C SER A 96 2.64 -1.03 18.88
N LYS A 97 2.23 -1.96 19.75
CA LYS A 97 3.14 -2.93 20.37
C LYS A 97 3.57 -4.01 19.38
N THR A 98 2.68 -4.36 18.47
CA THR A 98 2.93 -5.35 17.42
C THR A 98 2.72 -4.77 16.04
N SER A 99 3.28 -5.40 15.02
CA SER A 99 2.86 -5.19 13.64
C SER A 99 2.65 -6.52 12.94
N ARG A 100 1.53 -6.60 12.25
CA ARG A 100 1.05 -7.73 11.50
C ARG A 100 1.01 -7.37 10.03
N ILE A 101 1.62 -8.19 9.17
CA ILE A 101 1.44 -8.00 7.74
C ILE A 101 -0.01 -8.32 7.36
N PHE A 102 -0.62 -7.44 6.58
CA PHE A 102 -1.96 -7.67 6.06
C PHE A 102 -1.89 -8.22 4.64
N HIS A 103 -1.33 -7.47 3.72
CA HIS A 103 -1.07 -7.95 2.35
C HIS A 103 -0.07 -7.06 1.63
N ASP A 104 0.38 -7.52 0.46
CA ASP A 104 1.16 -6.74 -0.50
C ASP A 104 0.39 -6.53 -1.80
N HIS A 105 0.78 -5.49 -2.52
CA HIS A 105 0.26 -5.13 -3.84
C HIS A 105 1.41 -4.73 -4.74
N VAL A 106 1.62 -5.49 -5.80
CA VAL A 106 2.60 -5.20 -6.85
C VAL A 106 1.95 -4.33 -7.92
N LEU A 107 2.63 -3.28 -8.33
CA LEU A 107 2.13 -2.27 -9.26
C LEU A 107 3.22 -1.96 -10.29
N VAL A 108 3.00 -2.33 -11.55
CA VAL A 108 3.94 -2.06 -12.64
C VAL A 108 3.23 -1.34 -13.78
N LYS A 109 3.43 -0.04 -13.88
CA LYS A 109 2.99 0.74 -15.04
C LYS A 109 4.10 0.77 -16.07
N GLU A 110 3.89 0.10 -17.19
CA GLU A 110 4.85 0.13 -18.31
C GLU A 110 4.93 1.53 -18.92
N PRO A 111 6.01 1.85 -19.68
CA PRO A 111 6.14 3.13 -20.37
C PRO A 111 4.91 3.41 -21.23
N GLY A 112 4.31 4.60 -21.08
CA GLY A 112 3.10 4.96 -21.82
C GLY A 112 1.78 4.45 -21.24
N SER A 113 1.78 3.79 -20.07
CA SER A 113 0.52 3.40 -19.41
C SER A 113 -0.29 4.62 -19.00
N MET A 114 -1.48 4.77 -19.57
CA MET A 114 -2.38 5.91 -19.36
C MET A 114 -3.33 5.71 -18.16
N VAL A 115 -3.25 4.59 -17.46
CA VAL A 115 -4.12 4.30 -16.31
C VAL A 115 -3.77 5.22 -15.15
N VAL A 116 -4.71 6.07 -14.77
CA VAL A 116 -4.65 6.92 -13.58
C VAL A 116 -5.12 6.10 -12.37
N THR A 117 -4.54 6.32 -11.22
CA THR A 117 -5.09 5.85 -9.94
C THR A 117 -5.94 6.98 -9.36
N PRO A 118 -7.27 6.87 -9.37
CA PRO A 118 -8.16 7.91 -8.85
C PRO A 118 -7.88 8.20 -7.37
N TRP A 119 -8.21 9.39 -6.91
CA TRP A 119 -8.17 9.74 -5.49
C TRP A 119 -9.08 8.81 -4.68
N HIS A 120 -8.52 8.15 -3.68
CA HIS A 120 -9.20 7.20 -2.81
C HIS A 120 -8.46 7.06 -1.49
N HIS A 121 -9.08 6.39 -0.53
CA HIS A 121 -8.41 5.86 0.65
C HIS A 121 -8.57 4.33 0.69
N ASP A 122 -7.58 3.67 1.25
CA ASP A 122 -7.45 2.21 1.17
C ASP A 122 -8.50 1.45 2.03
N GLN A 123 -8.87 2.01 3.18
CA GLN A 123 -9.61 1.27 4.21
C GLN A 123 -10.91 0.61 3.74
N PRO A 124 -11.81 1.25 2.95
CA PRO A 124 -13.06 0.62 2.53
C PRO A 124 -12.88 -0.60 1.62
N TYR A 125 -11.73 -0.73 0.99
CA TYR A 125 -11.43 -1.89 0.12
C TYR A 125 -11.14 -3.16 0.92
N TYR A 126 -10.87 -3.06 2.23
CA TYR A 126 -10.25 -4.11 3.05
C TYR A 126 -11.23 -4.74 4.03
N ILE A 127 -10.92 -5.99 4.42
CA ILE A 127 -11.62 -6.75 5.47
C ILE A 127 -11.17 -6.36 6.88
N VAL A 128 -10.42 -5.27 7.04
CA VAL A 128 -9.87 -4.83 8.31
C VAL A 128 -10.24 -3.38 8.58
N ASP A 129 -10.55 -3.07 9.82
CA ASP A 129 -10.69 -1.73 10.37
C ASP A 129 -9.73 -1.55 11.55
N GLY A 130 -9.48 -0.30 11.93
CA GLY A 130 -8.56 0.13 12.98
C GLY A 130 -7.90 1.46 12.61
N LYS A 131 -7.33 2.14 13.59
CA LYS A 131 -6.55 3.37 13.37
C LYS A 131 -5.07 3.07 13.13
N GLN A 132 -4.57 1.99 13.73
CA GLN A 132 -3.19 1.53 13.62
C GLN A 132 -2.98 0.78 12.31
N SER A 133 -2.78 1.53 11.24
CA SER A 133 -2.55 0.99 9.91
C SER A 133 -1.49 1.78 9.17
N VAL A 134 -0.68 1.10 8.35
CA VAL A 134 0.33 1.73 7.49
C VAL A 134 0.55 0.93 6.22
N SER A 135 0.58 1.64 5.09
CA SER A 135 1.05 1.15 3.80
C SER A 135 2.44 1.72 3.53
N PHE A 136 3.41 0.88 3.14
CA PHE A 136 4.68 1.33 2.59
C PHE A 136 4.62 1.23 1.07
N TRP A 137 4.61 2.33 0.40
CA TRP A 137 4.74 2.43 -1.05
C TRP A 137 6.23 2.55 -1.41
N VAL A 138 6.83 1.46 -1.90
CA VAL A 138 8.27 1.32 -2.13
C VAL A 138 8.55 1.36 -3.63
N PRO A 139 9.09 2.46 -4.16
CA PRO A 139 9.50 2.56 -5.56
C PRO A 139 10.74 1.72 -5.85
N LEU A 140 10.75 1.04 -6.99
CA LEU A 140 11.87 0.26 -7.48
C LEU A 140 12.59 0.97 -8.65
N ASP A 141 12.04 2.07 -9.12
CA ASP A 141 12.58 2.91 -10.19
C ASP A 141 12.57 4.37 -9.74
N PRO A 142 13.44 5.24 -10.26
CA PRO A 142 13.36 6.67 -10.00
C PRO A 142 12.03 7.25 -10.51
N ILE A 143 11.34 8.01 -9.68
CA ILE A 143 10.05 8.62 -10.03
C ILE A 143 10.12 10.11 -9.69
N THR A 144 9.94 10.95 -10.72
CA THR A 144 9.90 12.41 -10.52
C THR A 144 8.65 12.82 -9.71
N ARG A 145 8.69 14.02 -9.12
CA ARG A 145 7.59 14.54 -8.31
C ARG A 145 6.25 14.54 -9.05
N GLU A 146 6.24 14.91 -10.33
CA GLU A 146 5.02 15.04 -11.16
C GLU A 146 4.38 13.69 -11.48
N ARG A 147 5.13 12.60 -11.34
CA ARG A 147 4.69 11.23 -11.63
C ARG A 147 4.53 10.38 -10.39
N SER A 148 4.90 10.93 -9.25
CA SER A 148 4.78 10.26 -7.96
C SER A 148 3.33 10.23 -7.50
N ILE A 149 3.05 9.34 -6.58
CA ILE A 149 1.79 9.32 -5.85
C ILE A 149 1.67 10.58 -4.99
N GLU A 150 0.48 11.12 -4.90
CA GLU A 150 0.13 12.28 -4.09
C GLU A 150 -0.83 11.91 -2.97
N TYR A 151 -0.78 12.66 -1.89
CA TYR A 151 -1.52 12.44 -0.67
C TYR A 151 -2.14 13.74 -0.16
N VAL A 152 -3.34 13.67 0.41
CA VAL A 152 -3.92 14.79 1.15
C VAL A 152 -3.55 14.60 2.61
N ALA A 153 -2.61 15.41 3.10
CA ALA A 153 -2.20 15.37 4.51
C ALA A 153 -3.40 15.63 5.42
N THR A 154 -3.41 15.01 6.59
CA THR A 154 -4.48 15.06 7.61
C THR A 154 -5.82 14.41 7.22
N SER A 155 -6.00 13.97 5.97
CA SER A 155 -7.28 13.41 5.52
C SER A 155 -7.68 12.13 6.26
N HIS A 156 -6.74 11.40 6.85
CA HIS A 156 -7.00 10.24 7.70
C HIS A 156 -7.77 10.59 9.01
N LEU A 157 -7.77 11.88 9.39
CA LEU A 157 -8.47 12.39 10.56
C LEU A 157 -9.89 12.93 10.25
N TRP A 158 -10.32 12.88 8.99
CA TRP A 158 -11.61 13.46 8.60
C TRP A 158 -12.84 12.66 9.09
N GLU A 159 -12.64 11.48 9.67
CA GLU A 159 -13.72 10.60 10.14
C GLU A 159 -14.77 10.28 9.07
N LYS A 160 -14.37 10.31 7.81
CA LYS A 160 -15.20 10.04 6.64
C LYS A 160 -14.88 8.69 6.03
N SER A 161 -15.91 8.02 5.54
CA SER A 161 -15.77 6.84 4.69
C SER A 161 -16.20 7.18 3.27
N PHE A 162 -15.29 7.03 2.33
CA PHE A 162 -15.55 7.29 0.92
C PHE A 162 -15.86 6.00 0.19
N THR A 163 -16.82 6.06 -0.75
CA THR A 163 -17.19 4.93 -1.60
C THR A 163 -15.97 4.44 -2.40
N PRO A 164 -15.56 3.16 -2.23
CA PRO A 164 -14.44 2.62 -2.97
C PRO A 164 -14.82 2.39 -4.43
N LYS A 165 -13.96 2.84 -5.34
CA LYS A 165 -14.15 2.72 -6.79
C LYS A 165 -13.09 1.86 -7.43
N ARG A 166 -13.47 1.17 -8.51
CA ARG A 166 -12.52 0.51 -9.40
C ARG A 166 -11.80 1.54 -10.28
N PHE A 167 -10.73 1.12 -10.94
CA PHE A 167 -9.98 1.99 -11.86
C PHE A 167 -10.81 2.46 -13.07
N ASP A 168 -11.87 1.74 -13.42
CA ASP A 168 -12.82 2.14 -14.44
C ASP A 168 -13.89 3.13 -13.96
N GLY A 169 -13.79 3.57 -12.69
CA GLY A 169 -14.70 4.52 -12.07
C GLY A 169 -15.99 3.93 -11.51
N THR A 170 -16.23 2.63 -11.69
CA THR A 170 -17.41 1.95 -11.11
C THR A 170 -17.25 1.71 -9.61
N ASP A 171 -18.36 1.71 -8.88
CA ASP A 171 -18.34 1.45 -7.44
C ASP A 171 -17.94 -0.01 -7.17
N LEU A 172 -17.06 -0.22 -6.17
CA LEU A 172 -16.65 -1.57 -5.77
C LEU A 172 -17.81 -2.34 -5.15
N TYR A 173 -18.60 -1.67 -4.32
CA TYR A 173 -19.76 -2.24 -3.64
C TYR A 173 -21.07 -1.67 -4.18
N PRO A 174 -22.02 -2.52 -4.55
CA PRO A 174 -23.35 -2.05 -4.95
C PRO A 174 -24.04 -1.33 -3.76
N ASN A 175 -24.65 -0.19 -4.03
CA ASN A 175 -25.39 0.60 -3.04
C ASN A 175 -24.57 1.05 -1.82
N ASP A 176 -23.26 1.25 -1.98
CA ASP A 176 -22.41 1.82 -0.94
C ASP A 176 -22.95 3.18 -0.51
N LYS A 177 -22.95 3.41 0.81
CA LYS A 177 -23.44 4.67 1.43
C LYS A 177 -22.32 5.63 1.80
N GLY A 178 -21.10 5.34 1.36
CA GLY A 178 -19.94 6.20 1.57
C GLY A 178 -20.11 7.55 0.86
N GLU A 179 -19.36 8.53 1.32
CA GLU A 179 -19.31 9.84 0.68
C GLU A 179 -18.52 9.75 -0.64
N THR A 180 -18.79 10.69 -1.53
CA THR A 180 -17.92 10.87 -2.72
C THR A 180 -16.64 11.56 -2.29
N VAL A 181 -15.49 11.09 -2.78
CA VAL A 181 -14.20 11.78 -2.60
C VAL A 181 -14.33 13.19 -3.17
N PRO A 182 -13.96 14.24 -2.40
CA PRO A 182 -13.99 15.61 -2.93
C PRO A 182 -13.07 15.75 -4.15
N ASP A 183 -13.36 16.72 -5.00
CA ASP A 183 -12.52 17.02 -6.16
C ASP A 183 -11.21 17.65 -5.70
N ILE A 184 -10.21 16.80 -5.42
CA ILE A 184 -8.92 17.23 -4.87
C ILE A 184 -8.21 18.18 -5.85
N ASP A 185 -8.32 17.92 -7.15
CA ASP A 185 -7.61 18.70 -8.15
C ASP A 185 -8.14 20.13 -8.27
N LYS A 186 -9.43 20.34 -8.07
CA LYS A 186 -10.01 21.69 -8.01
C LYS A 186 -9.71 22.41 -6.70
N ASN A 187 -9.56 21.66 -5.61
CA ASN A 187 -9.42 22.23 -4.28
C ASN A 187 -7.95 22.23 -3.77
N ARG A 188 -6.97 22.06 -4.65
CA ARG A 188 -5.53 22.01 -4.28
C ARG A 188 -5.01 23.20 -3.48
N LYS A 189 -5.66 24.36 -3.59
CA LYS A 189 -5.26 25.59 -2.85
C LYS A 189 -5.70 25.56 -1.39
N GLU A 190 -6.72 24.75 -1.08
CA GLU A 190 -7.34 24.63 0.24
C GLU A 190 -6.86 23.37 0.97
N LEU A 191 -6.22 22.43 0.25
CA LEU A 191 -5.77 21.14 0.74
C LEU A 191 -4.24 21.07 0.77
N ASP A 192 -3.68 20.48 1.80
CA ASP A 192 -2.24 20.18 1.87
C ASP A 192 -1.95 18.90 1.06
N VAL A 193 -1.76 19.07 -0.26
CA VAL A 193 -1.43 17.96 -1.17
C VAL A 193 0.07 17.77 -1.22
N ARG A 194 0.53 16.64 -0.70
CA ARG A 194 1.95 16.28 -0.64
C ARG A 194 2.30 15.18 -1.62
N GLY A 195 3.55 15.19 -2.06
CA GLY A 195 4.18 14.15 -2.85
C GLY A 195 5.67 14.45 -2.98
N TRP A 196 6.43 13.49 -3.41
CA TRP A 196 7.90 13.58 -3.43
C TRP A 196 8.47 12.98 -4.71
N GLU A 197 9.56 13.55 -5.18
CA GLU A 197 10.48 12.78 -6.00
C GLU A 197 11.06 11.66 -5.14
N VAL A 198 11.11 10.44 -5.69
CA VAL A 198 11.56 9.26 -4.96
C VAL A 198 12.58 8.48 -5.76
N GLN A 199 13.50 7.84 -5.03
CA GLN A 199 14.53 6.97 -5.57
C GLN A 199 14.31 5.52 -5.11
N PRO A 200 14.83 4.52 -5.83
CA PRO A 200 14.82 3.15 -5.35
C PRO A 200 15.42 3.04 -3.95
N GLY A 201 14.71 2.36 -3.06
CA GLY A 201 15.09 2.26 -1.65
C GLY A 201 14.41 3.27 -0.71
N ASP A 202 13.81 4.33 -1.25
CA ASP A 202 12.87 5.17 -0.48
C ASP A 202 11.58 4.41 -0.20
N ALA A 203 10.76 4.95 0.68
CA ALA A 203 9.36 4.56 0.82
C ALA A 203 8.50 5.76 1.23
N VAL A 204 7.26 5.80 0.77
CA VAL A 204 6.25 6.67 1.37
C VAL A 204 5.36 5.80 2.26
N ALA A 205 5.34 6.11 3.55
CA ALA A 205 4.48 5.46 4.52
C ALA A 205 3.22 6.29 4.72
N PHE A 206 2.03 5.67 4.61
CA PHE A 206 0.76 6.37 4.76
C PHE A 206 -0.30 5.51 5.46
N ASN A 207 -1.22 6.16 6.19
CA ASN A 207 -2.33 5.50 6.87
C ASN A 207 -3.39 5.05 5.83
N PHE A 208 -4.09 3.94 6.07
CA PHE A 208 -5.12 3.41 5.16
C PHE A 208 -6.25 4.41 4.88
N ARG A 209 -6.45 5.37 5.77
CA ARG A 209 -7.47 6.43 5.62
C ARG A 209 -6.96 7.69 4.93
N THR A 210 -5.65 7.78 4.64
CA THR A 210 -5.10 8.92 3.91
C THR A 210 -5.55 8.89 2.46
N LEU A 211 -6.23 9.94 2.00
CA LEU A 211 -6.57 10.11 0.59
C LEU A 211 -5.31 10.22 -0.25
N HIS A 212 -5.25 9.43 -1.30
CA HIS A 212 -4.13 9.42 -2.22
C HIS A 212 -4.56 9.09 -3.64
N GLY A 213 -3.74 9.49 -4.59
CA GLY A 213 -3.95 9.24 -6.01
C GLY A 213 -2.62 9.26 -6.76
N ALA A 214 -2.58 8.71 -7.95
CA ALA A 214 -1.36 8.70 -8.75
C ALA A 214 -1.66 8.93 -10.23
N PRO A 215 -0.88 9.79 -10.91
CA PRO A 215 -1.05 10.05 -12.33
C PRO A 215 -0.71 8.81 -13.18
N ALA A 216 -1.07 8.90 -14.45
CA ALA A 216 -0.61 7.97 -15.48
C ALA A 216 0.93 7.93 -15.55
N ASN A 217 1.48 6.86 -16.14
CA ASN A 217 2.91 6.77 -16.44
C ASN A 217 3.18 7.17 -17.90
N GLY A 218 2.97 8.43 -18.23
CA GLY A 218 3.27 8.98 -19.56
C GLY A 218 4.77 9.11 -19.89
N SER A 219 5.65 8.38 -19.19
CA SER A 219 7.10 8.42 -19.41
C SER A 219 7.59 7.28 -20.30
N THR A 220 8.83 7.40 -20.75
CA THR A 220 9.60 6.33 -21.43
C THR A 220 10.19 5.31 -20.45
N MET A 221 10.00 5.51 -19.15
CA MET A 221 10.54 4.66 -18.10
C MET A 221 9.41 3.83 -17.45
N ARG A 222 9.70 2.57 -17.17
CA ARG A 222 8.84 1.72 -16.35
C ARG A 222 8.73 2.29 -14.93
N ARG A 223 7.57 2.14 -14.30
CA ARG A 223 7.34 2.50 -12.89
C ARG A 223 6.91 1.26 -12.11
N ARG A 224 7.87 0.59 -11.47
CA ARG A 224 7.65 -0.55 -10.58
C ARG A 224 7.56 -0.09 -9.14
N VAL A 225 6.57 -0.61 -8.45
CA VAL A 225 6.33 -0.35 -7.03
C VAL A 225 5.84 -1.63 -6.37
N THR A 226 6.27 -1.86 -5.14
CA THR A 226 5.59 -2.78 -4.23
C THR A 226 5.02 -1.99 -3.07
N SER A 227 3.76 -2.24 -2.72
CA SER A 227 3.08 -1.58 -1.61
C SER A 227 2.68 -2.61 -0.58
N ILE A 228 3.24 -2.52 0.64
CA ILE A 228 3.09 -3.52 1.69
C ILE A 228 2.31 -2.92 2.86
N ARG A 229 1.25 -3.60 3.28
CA ARG A 229 0.26 -3.11 4.25
C ARG A 229 0.40 -3.82 5.57
N TRP A 230 0.39 -3.03 6.64
CA TRP A 230 0.54 -3.48 8.01
C TRP A 230 -0.57 -2.94 8.89
N VAL A 231 -0.95 -3.72 9.89
CA VAL A 231 -1.92 -3.34 10.90
C VAL A 231 -1.37 -3.58 12.31
N GLY A 232 -1.86 -2.82 13.26
CA GLY A 232 -1.44 -2.85 14.66
C GLY A 232 -2.40 -3.61 15.57
N ASP A 233 -2.33 -3.28 16.87
CA ASP A 233 -3.04 -3.99 17.95
C ASP A 233 -4.55 -3.76 17.95
N ASP A 234 -5.04 -2.66 17.37
CA ASP A 234 -6.45 -2.28 17.32
C ASP A 234 -7.19 -2.82 16.08
N ALA A 235 -6.49 -3.62 15.26
CA ALA A 235 -7.08 -4.14 14.03
C ALA A 235 -8.19 -5.15 14.31
N MET A 236 -9.34 -4.97 13.67
CA MET A 236 -10.51 -5.83 13.75
C MET A 236 -10.99 -6.22 12.37
N PHE A 237 -11.56 -7.42 12.24
CA PHE A 237 -12.24 -7.82 11.04
C PHE A 237 -13.49 -6.99 10.80
N VAL A 238 -13.77 -6.69 9.52
CA VAL A 238 -15.01 -6.04 9.10
C VAL A 238 -15.59 -6.73 7.87
N LYS A 239 -16.86 -7.12 7.95
CA LYS A 239 -17.60 -7.67 6.82
C LYS A 239 -17.98 -6.55 5.86
N ARG A 240 -17.59 -6.70 4.60
CA ARG A 240 -17.97 -5.78 3.53
C ARG A 240 -19.16 -6.32 2.74
N PRO A 241 -19.97 -5.45 2.10
CA PRO A 241 -21.20 -5.88 1.42
C PRO A 241 -20.95 -6.75 0.17
N ALA A 242 -19.70 -6.77 -0.34
CA ALA A 242 -19.29 -7.60 -1.47
C ALA A 242 -17.81 -7.99 -1.38
N LYS A 243 -17.26 -8.60 -2.44
CA LYS A 243 -15.85 -8.99 -2.51
C LYS A 243 -14.92 -7.79 -2.34
N THR A 244 -14.01 -7.90 -1.40
CA THR A 244 -12.96 -6.91 -1.12
C THR A 244 -11.85 -6.92 -2.17
N SER A 245 -10.93 -5.97 -2.10
CA SER A 245 -9.74 -5.92 -2.93
C SER A 245 -8.51 -5.68 -2.05
N PRO A 246 -7.68 -6.73 -1.78
CA PRO A 246 -7.78 -8.11 -2.27
C PRO A 246 -8.94 -8.89 -1.66
N TYR A 247 -9.33 -9.97 -2.37
CA TYR A 247 -10.36 -10.90 -1.92
C TYR A 247 -9.73 -12.12 -1.23
N PHE A 248 -10.36 -12.55 -0.11
CA PHE A 248 -9.97 -13.70 0.70
C PHE A 248 -11.15 -14.69 0.78
N PRO A 249 -11.28 -15.64 -0.17
CA PRO A 249 -12.48 -16.50 -0.29
C PRO A 249 -12.64 -17.48 0.86
N ASP A 250 -11.52 -17.96 1.41
CA ASP A 250 -11.50 -19.06 2.38
C ASP A 250 -11.41 -18.54 3.83
N LEU A 251 -11.55 -17.25 4.02
CA LEU A 251 -11.44 -16.62 5.34
C LEU A 251 -12.81 -16.48 6.00
N GLU A 252 -13.02 -17.28 7.04
CA GLU A 252 -14.19 -17.20 7.91
C GLU A 252 -13.86 -16.37 9.16
N TYR A 253 -14.62 -15.31 9.42
CA TYR A 253 -14.45 -14.45 10.59
C TYR A 253 -15.77 -13.83 11.02
N GLU A 254 -15.85 -13.47 12.30
CA GLU A 254 -16.95 -12.69 12.83
C GLU A 254 -16.66 -11.19 12.68
N ASP A 255 -17.69 -10.41 12.34
CA ASP A 255 -17.59 -8.97 12.24
C ASP A 255 -17.24 -8.37 13.60
N GLY A 256 -16.24 -7.48 13.63
CA GLY A 256 -15.71 -6.89 14.86
C GLY A 256 -14.77 -7.81 15.68
N ALA A 257 -14.47 -9.03 15.22
CA ALA A 257 -13.48 -9.87 15.89
C ALA A 257 -12.06 -9.29 15.75
N PRO A 258 -11.17 -9.53 16.72
CA PRO A 258 -9.76 -9.14 16.60
C PRO A 258 -9.13 -9.72 15.34
N PHE A 259 -8.42 -8.87 14.57
CA PHE A 259 -7.78 -9.30 13.32
C PHE A 259 -6.64 -10.28 13.61
N SER A 260 -6.76 -11.51 13.11
CA SER A 260 -5.83 -12.62 13.38
C SER A 260 -5.85 -13.61 12.22
N GLY A 261 -5.08 -14.68 12.31
CA GLY A 261 -4.98 -15.75 11.31
C GLY A 261 -3.54 -15.97 10.87
N GLU A 262 -3.25 -17.17 10.40
CA GLU A 262 -1.92 -17.56 9.91
C GLU A 262 -1.53 -16.82 8.63
N GLU A 263 -2.51 -16.41 7.83
CA GLU A 263 -2.33 -15.60 6.63
C GLU A 263 -1.80 -14.21 6.93
N PHE A 264 -2.00 -13.74 8.18
CA PHE A 264 -1.62 -12.40 8.63
C PHE A 264 -0.67 -12.47 9.83
N PRO A 265 0.55 -12.99 9.68
CA PRO A 265 1.45 -13.21 10.81
C PRO A 265 1.91 -11.90 11.46
N ILE A 266 2.08 -11.93 12.78
CA ILE A 266 2.80 -10.88 13.51
C ILE A 266 4.29 -11.04 13.20
N LEU A 267 4.90 -10.00 12.63
CA LEU A 267 6.33 -9.98 12.29
C LEU A 267 7.14 -9.06 13.21
N TYR A 268 6.48 -8.24 14.00
CA TYR A 268 7.13 -7.49 15.08
C TYR A 268 6.27 -7.54 16.36
N PRO A 269 6.86 -7.82 17.54
CA PRO A 269 8.24 -8.33 17.70
C PRO A 269 8.42 -9.69 17.02
N PRO A 270 9.66 -10.05 16.62
CA PRO A 270 9.90 -11.31 15.94
C PRO A 270 9.42 -12.50 16.79
N GLN A 271 8.63 -13.37 16.17
CA GLN A 271 8.14 -14.59 16.83
C GLN A 271 9.20 -15.69 16.72
N LYS A 272 9.30 -16.54 17.76
CA LYS A 272 10.32 -17.61 17.85
C LYS A 272 10.15 -18.72 16.79
N HIS A 273 9.08 -18.72 15.99
CA HIS A 273 8.70 -19.83 15.12
C HIS A 273 8.55 -19.45 13.62
N PHE A 274 9.09 -18.29 13.20
CA PHE A 274 9.18 -17.92 11.78
C PHE A 274 10.63 -17.84 11.31
#